data_09842d1a58efe4df80ffd48f8083cbf4
#
_entry.id   09842d1a58efe4df80ffd48f8083cbf4
#
_cell.length_a   1.000
_cell.length_b   1.000
_cell.length_c   1.000
_cell.angle_alpha   90.00
_cell.angle_beta   90.00
_cell.angle_gamma   90.00
#
_symmetry.space_group_name_H-M   'P 1'
#
loop_
_entity.id
_entity.type
_entity.pdbx_description
1 polymer ?
#
loop_
_entity_poly.entity_id
_entity_poly.type
_entity_poly.pdbx_seq_one_letter_code
_entity_poly.pdbx_strand_id
1 'polypeptide(L)'
;MRPITVAPFGILLFAGAMWLLSASTSGSGSPDLTLALLLRGFGLGLLFVALTLVTLQGLAANALPFGIGLFNFGKQVGGLTGTALLQTYIDHQNVHNRTILASHLVNGDPAVDQRLRATANALANSVDSTAATKAALPLLQRALEKQVATISFDEAFFALVLLFAVAAPCIIVAKQLLGRQAAPQN
;
A
#
# COMPACT_ATOMS: atom_id res chain seq x y z
N MET A 1 -11.47 -28.50 0.66
CA MET A 1 -10.12 -27.88 0.61
C MET A 1 -9.71 -27.58 2.06
N ARG A 2 -8.48 -27.91 2.46
CA ARG A 2 -8.01 -27.60 3.83
C ARG A 2 -7.80 -26.09 3.91
N PRO A 3 -8.39 -25.38 4.88
CA PRO A 3 -8.31 -23.90 4.98
C PRO A 3 -6.87 -23.40 5.09
N ILE A 4 -5.97 -24.29 5.47
CA ILE A 4 -4.55 -24.04 5.63
C ILE A 4 -3.80 -23.85 4.31
N THR A 5 -4.35 -24.30 3.17
CA THR A 5 -3.77 -24.09 1.84
C THR A 5 -4.32 -22.83 1.16
N VAL A 6 -5.46 -22.33 1.63
CA VAL A 6 -6.09 -21.13 1.06
C VAL A 6 -5.39 -19.85 1.55
N ALA A 7 -4.93 -19.82 2.80
CA ALA A 7 -4.26 -18.65 3.38
C ALA A 7 -2.94 -18.27 2.65
N PRO A 8 -1.98 -19.20 2.40
CA PRO A 8 -0.77 -18.88 1.64
C PRO A 8 -1.07 -18.39 0.22
N PHE A 9 -2.08 -18.97 -0.43
CA PHE A 9 -2.49 -18.55 -1.77
C PHE A 9 -3.06 -17.13 -1.76
N GLY A 10 -3.90 -16.80 -0.77
CA GLY A 10 -4.40 -15.44 -0.58
C GLY A 10 -3.28 -14.41 -0.30
N ILE A 11 -2.28 -14.79 0.49
CA ILE A 11 -1.10 -13.94 0.76
C ILE A 11 -0.31 -13.69 -0.52
N LEU A 12 -0.02 -14.73 -1.31
CA LEU A 12 0.71 -14.60 -2.57
C LEU A 12 -0.04 -13.72 -3.57
N LEU A 13 -1.35 -13.91 -3.68
CA LEU A 13 -2.18 -13.11 -4.57
C LEU A 13 -2.22 -11.64 -4.15
N PHE A 14 -2.33 -11.38 -2.85
CA PHE A 14 -2.30 -10.04 -2.30
C PHE A 14 -0.92 -9.38 -2.47
N ALA A 15 0.16 -10.11 -2.17
CA ALA A 15 1.53 -9.64 -2.39
C ALA A 15 1.80 -9.31 -3.87
N GLY A 16 1.32 -10.16 -4.79
CA GLY A 16 1.39 -9.91 -6.23
C GLY A 16 0.63 -8.65 -6.65
N ALA A 17 -0.55 -8.42 -6.09
CA ALA A 17 -1.31 -7.18 -6.32
C ALA A 17 -0.56 -5.94 -5.81
N MET A 18 0.06 -6.03 -4.63
CA MET A 18 0.88 -4.94 -4.08
C MET A 18 2.13 -4.68 -4.93
N TRP A 19 2.76 -5.75 -5.45
CA TRP A 19 3.87 -5.63 -6.39
C TRP A 19 3.45 -4.89 -7.67
N LEU A 20 2.31 -5.26 -8.27
CA LEU A 20 1.80 -4.55 -9.44
C LEU A 20 1.52 -3.06 -9.14
N LEU A 21 0.99 -2.75 -7.94
CA LEU A 21 0.72 -1.38 -7.53
C LEU A 21 2.01 -0.59 -7.25
N SER A 22 3.08 -1.23 -6.75
CA SER A 22 4.38 -0.58 -6.53
C SER A 22 5.11 -0.23 -7.82
N ALA A 23 4.72 -0.82 -8.95
CA ALA A 23 5.25 -0.48 -10.28
C ALA A 23 4.43 0.62 -10.98
N SER A 24 3.42 1.19 -10.31
CA SER A 24 2.58 2.25 -10.89
C SER A 24 3.36 3.55 -11.04
N THR A 25 3.04 4.31 -12.07
CA THR A 25 3.64 5.63 -12.32
C THR A 25 2.58 6.73 -12.27
N SER A 26 3.00 7.98 -12.15
CA SER A 26 2.07 9.11 -12.20
C SER A 26 1.28 9.22 -13.52
N GLY A 27 1.71 8.46 -14.56
CA GLY A 27 1.06 8.34 -15.85
C GLY A 27 0.23 7.07 -16.03
N SER A 28 0.22 6.14 -15.04
CA SER A 28 -0.58 4.90 -15.13
C SER A 28 -2.06 5.21 -15.27
N GLY A 29 -2.68 4.62 -16.27
CA GLY A 29 -4.09 4.80 -16.59
C GLY A 29 -5.01 3.87 -15.79
N SER A 30 -6.32 4.13 -15.89
CA SER A 30 -7.35 3.29 -15.26
C SER A 30 -7.24 1.79 -15.63
N PRO A 31 -6.94 1.40 -16.89
CA PRO A 31 -6.81 -0.02 -17.25
C PRO A 31 -5.67 -0.73 -16.52
N ASP A 32 -4.54 -0.04 -16.32
CA ASP A 32 -3.34 -0.62 -15.70
C ASP A 32 -3.58 -0.96 -14.23
N LEU A 33 -4.38 -0.14 -13.56
CA LEU A 33 -4.72 -0.31 -12.14
C LEU A 33 -5.83 -1.34 -11.92
N THR A 34 -6.69 -1.57 -12.91
CA THR A 34 -7.87 -2.43 -12.76
C THR A 34 -7.50 -3.86 -12.38
N LEU A 35 -6.51 -4.45 -13.06
CA LEU A 35 -6.04 -5.80 -12.77
C LEU A 35 -5.48 -5.92 -11.35
N ALA A 36 -4.65 -4.97 -10.94
CA ALA A 36 -4.06 -4.95 -9.61
C ALA A 36 -5.12 -4.82 -8.50
N LEU A 37 -6.13 -3.97 -8.72
CA LEU A 37 -7.24 -3.80 -7.78
C LEU A 37 -8.13 -5.04 -7.69
N LEU A 38 -8.41 -5.72 -8.81
CA LEU A 38 -9.14 -6.99 -8.82
C LEU A 38 -8.38 -8.08 -8.07
N LEU A 39 -7.09 -8.26 -8.34
CA LEU A 39 -6.23 -9.22 -7.64
C LEU A 39 -6.17 -8.93 -6.15
N ARG A 40 -6.06 -7.65 -5.76
CA ARG A 40 -6.11 -7.21 -4.37
C ARG A 40 -7.42 -7.59 -3.70
N GLY A 41 -8.56 -7.34 -4.37
CA GLY A 41 -9.89 -7.67 -3.85
C GLY A 41 -10.06 -9.17 -3.63
N PHE A 42 -9.66 -9.99 -4.60
CA PHE A 42 -9.68 -11.45 -4.50
C PHE A 42 -8.76 -11.95 -3.39
N GLY A 43 -7.53 -11.44 -3.31
CA GLY A 43 -6.56 -11.80 -2.27
C GLY A 43 -7.08 -11.51 -0.88
N LEU A 44 -7.64 -10.31 -0.64
CA LEU A 44 -8.26 -9.94 0.63
C LEU A 44 -9.46 -10.82 0.98
N GLY A 45 -10.33 -11.12 0.01
CA GLY A 45 -11.48 -12.01 0.22
C GLY A 45 -11.05 -13.42 0.67
N LEU A 46 -10.06 -14.01 -0.02
CA LEU A 46 -9.52 -15.31 0.34
C LEU A 46 -8.86 -15.30 1.72
N LEU A 47 -8.08 -14.26 2.04
CA LEU A 47 -7.45 -14.10 3.34
C LEU A 47 -8.49 -13.98 4.45
N PHE A 48 -9.52 -13.19 4.24
CA PHE A 48 -10.60 -13.01 5.22
C PHE A 48 -11.30 -14.35 5.55
N VAL A 49 -11.68 -15.11 4.52
CA VAL A 49 -12.31 -16.42 4.69
C VAL A 49 -11.36 -17.39 5.38
N ALA A 50 -10.10 -17.47 4.92
CA ALA A 50 -9.11 -18.38 5.49
C ALA A 50 -8.82 -18.09 6.96
N LEU A 51 -8.63 -16.81 7.33
CA LEU A 51 -8.38 -16.39 8.70
C LEU A 51 -9.58 -16.69 9.61
N THR A 52 -10.79 -16.39 9.15
CA THR A 52 -12.02 -16.67 9.89
C THR A 52 -12.15 -18.17 10.17
N LEU A 53 -11.97 -19.01 9.16
CA LEU A 53 -12.05 -20.45 9.31
C LEU A 53 -10.97 -20.99 10.25
N VAL A 54 -9.71 -20.58 10.08
CA VAL A 54 -8.60 -21.06 10.94
C VAL A 54 -8.81 -20.65 12.40
N THR A 55 -9.34 -19.46 12.64
CA THR A 55 -9.55 -18.96 14.01
C THR A 55 -10.72 -19.64 14.72
N LEU A 56 -11.79 -19.95 13.98
CA LEU A 56 -13.01 -20.46 14.58
C LEU A 56 -13.13 -22.00 14.59
N GLN A 57 -12.34 -22.71 13.76
CA GLN A 57 -12.42 -24.17 13.57
C GLN A 57 -12.11 -25.01 14.81
N GLY A 58 -11.48 -24.48 15.85
CA GLY A 58 -11.12 -25.21 17.05
C GLY A 58 -12.01 -24.91 18.25
N LEU A 59 -13.02 -24.04 18.10
CA LEU A 59 -13.85 -23.58 19.20
C LEU A 59 -15.06 -24.49 19.41
N ALA A 60 -15.32 -24.83 20.67
CA ALA A 60 -16.55 -25.52 21.05
C ALA A 60 -17.77 -24.61 20.79
N ALA A 61 -18.94 -25.21 20.52
CA ALA A 61 -20.15 -24.48 20.14
C ALA A 61 -20.56 -23.40 21.17
N ASN A 62 -20.33 -23.65 22.44
CA ASN A 62 -20.60 -22.69 23.53
C ASN A 62 -19.60 -21.53 23.61
N ALA A 63 -18.37 -21.68 23.08
CA ALA A 63 -17.35 -20.66 23.04
C ALA A 63 -17.33 -19.86 21.73
N LEU A 64 -18.11 -20.29 20.73
CA LEU A 64 -18.14 -19.70 19.40
C LEU A 64 -18.52 -18.20 19.40
N PRO A 65 -19.58 -17.74 20.13
CA PRO A 65 -19.94 -16.34 20.18
C PRO A 65 -18.82 -15.46 20.75
N PHE A 66 -18.14 -15.91 21.80
CA PHE A 66 -17.01 -15.20 22.39
C PHE A 66 -15.81 -15.16 21.43
N GLY A 67 -15.52 -16.27 20.75
CA GLY A 67 -14.45 -16.34 19.75
C GLY A 67 -14.68 -15.39 18.56
N ILE A 68 -15.91 -15.29 18.08
CA ILE A 68 -16.28 -14.33 17.03
C ILE A 68 -16.08 -12.89 17.50
N GLY A 69 -16.51 -12.57 18.74
CA GLY A 69 -16.32 -11.26 19.32
C GLY A 69 -14.84 -10.88 19.43
N LEU A 70 -14.02 -11.77 19.97
CA LEU A 70 -12.57 -11.58 20.11
C LEU A 70 -11.87 -11.43 18.75
N PHE A 71 -12.25 -12.25 17.76
CA PHE A 71 -11.73 -12.16 16.40
C PHE A 71 -12.05 -10.80 15.75
N ASN A 72 -13.30 -10.34 15.89
CA ASN A 72 -13.70 -9.04 15.36
C ASN A 72 -12.99 -7.88 16.07
N PHE A 73 -12.83 -7.96 17.38
CA PHE A 73 -12.07 -6.98 18.16
C PHE A 73 -10.61 -6.93 17.70
N GLY A 74 -9.93 -8.08 17.60
CA GLY A 74 -8.56 -8.17 17.14
C GLY A 74 -8.38 -7.62 15.72
N LYS A 75 -9.33 -7.91 14.83
CA LYS A 75 -9.35 -7.36 13.46
C LYS A 75 -9.48 -5.83 13.47
N GLN A 76 -10.34 -5.29 14.31
CA GLN A 76 -10.56 -3.85 14.42
C GLN A 76 -9.30 -3.14 14.93
N VAL A 77 -8.74 -3.62 16.04
CA VAL A 77 -7.51 -3.06 16.62
C VAL A 77 -6.35 -3.19 15.64
N GLY A 78 -6.17 -4.37 15.03
CA GLY A 78 -5.13 -4.58 14.03
C GLY A 78 -5.28 -3.68 12.80
N GLY A 79 -6.52 -3.47 12.33
CA GLY A 79 -6.81 -2.58 11.22
C GLY A 79 -6.47 -1.13 11.52
N LEU A 80 -6.90 -0.61 12.68
CA LEU A 80 -6.61 0.76 13.11
C LEU A 80 -5.11 0.98 13.29
N THR A 81 -4.43 0.06 13.98
CA THR A 81 -2.98 0.14 14.20
C THR A 81 -2.22 0.05 12.87
N GLY A 82 -2.60 -0.88 11.99
CA GLY A 82 -1.98 -1.03 10.68
C GLY A 82 -2.15 0.22 9.80
N THR A 83 -3.34 0.80 9.81
CA THR A 83 -3.61 2.05 9.07
C THR A 83 -2.78 3.22 9.62
N ALA A 84 -2.69 3.37 10.94
CA ALA A 84 -1.91 4.42 11.57
C ALA A 84 -0.41 4.29 11.26
N LEU A 85 0.14 3.08 11.34
CA LEU A 85 1.54 2.81 11.00
C LEU A 85 1.83 3.09 9.53
N LEU A 86 0.95 2.65 8.63
CA LEU A 86 1.11 2.87 7.19
C LEU A 86 1.01 4.36 6.85
N GLN A 87 0.07 5.08 7.45
CA GLN A 87 -0.06 6.52 7.24
C GLN A 87 1.20 7.26 7.71
N THR A 88 1.69 6.93 8.90
CA THR A 88 2.93 7.51 9.42
C THR A 88 4.12 7.25 8.50
N TYR A 89 4.22 6.04 7.95
CA TYR A 89 5.25 5.69 6.98
C TYR A 89 5.14 6.53 5.70
N ILE A 90 3.94 6.63 5.12
CA ILE A 90 3.69 7.43 3.91
C ILE A 90 4.01 8.91 4.16
N ASP A 91 3.61 9.46 5.29
CA ASP A 91 3.88 10.85 5.64
C ASP A 91 5.38 11.11 5.77
N HIS A 92 6.12 10.17 6.37
CA HIS A 92 7.58 10.25 6.47
C HIS A 92 8.26 10.20 5.09
N GLN A 93 7.82 9.28 4.23
CA GLN A 93 8.32 9.18 2.85
C GLN A 93 7.95 10.40 2.01
N ASN A 94 6.77 10.97 2.19
CA ASN A 94 6.38 12.21 1.52
C ASN A 94 7.32 13.37 1.86
N VAL A 95 7.67 13.54 3.13
CA VAL A 95 8.63 14.59 3.56
C VAL A 95 10.01 14.32 2.98
N HIS A 96 10.47 13.08 3.03
CA HIS A 96 11.78 12.67 2.49
C HIS A 96 11.87 12.88 0.98
N ASN A 97 10.92 12.33 0.23
CA ASN A 97 10.88 12.43 -1.23
C ASN A 97 10.68 13.88 -1.70
N ARG A 98 9.87 14.67 -0.98
CA ARG A 98 9.71 16.09 -1.26
C ARG A 98 11.03 16.84 -1.10
N THR A 99 11.79 16.55 -0.05
CA THR A 99 13.09 17.19 0.18
C THR A 99 14.08 16.85 -0.93
N ILE A 100 14.15 15.59 -1.35
CA ILE A 100 15.01 15.15 -2.44
C ILE A 100 14.59 15.80 -3.77
N LEU A 101 13.31 15.73 -4.14
CA LEU A 101 12.87 16.29 -5.40
C LEU A 101 12.97 17.83 -5.41
N ALA A 102 12.70 18.49 -4.28
CA ALA A 102 12.84 19.93 -4.17
C ALA A 102 14.31 20.39 -4.26
N SER A 103 15.27 19.60 -3.80
CA SER A 103 16.69 19.91 -3.93
C SER A 103 17.16 19.93 -5.40
N HIS A 104 16.46 19.22 -6.29
CA HIS A 104 16.70 19.29 -7.74
C HIS A 104 15.98 20.45 -8.43
N LEU A 105 15.11 21.17 -7.71
CA LEU A 105 14.40 22.36 -8.20
C LEU A 105 15.11 23.65 -7.71
N VAL A 106 16.42 23.69 -7.83
CA VAL A 106 17.19 24.90 -7.44
C VAL A 106 16.95 26.02 -8.42
N ASN A 107 16.67 27.21 -7.91
CA ASN A 107 16.54 28.41 -8.73
C ASN A 107 17.85 28.64 -9.54
N GLY A 108 17.72 28.71 -10.88
CA GLY A 108 18.85 28.86 -11.78
C GLY A 108 19.32 27.56 -12.45
N ASP A 109 18.68 26.42 -12.16
CA ASP A 109 18.90 25.20 -12.94
C ASP A 109 18.27 25.38 -14.34
N PRO A 110 19.04 25.25 -15.44
CA PRO A 110 18.54 25.40 -16.81
C PRO A 110 17.35 24.50 -17.14
N ALA A 111 17.29 23.30 -16.55
CA ALA A 111 16.18 22.36 -16.78
C ALA A 111 14.88 22.83 -16.11
N VAL A 112 14.98 23.44 -14.92
CA VAL A 112 13.83 24.01 -14.21
C VAL A 112 13.32 25.25 -14.95
N ASP A 113 14.21 26.13 -15.37
CA ASP A 113 13.86 27.32 -16.14
C ASP A 113 13.22 26.95 -17.49
N GLN A 114 13.75 25.94 -18.18
CA GLN A 114 13.19 25.46 -19.43
C GLN A 114 11.77 24.90 -19.23
N ARG A 115 11.53 24.09 -18.18
CA ARG A 115 10.19 23.59 -17.85
C ARG A 115 9.23 24.70 -17.46
N LEU A 116 9.69 25.68 -16.68
CA LEU A 116 8.88 26.82 -16.27
C LEU A 116 8.44 27.62 -17.49
N ARG A 117 9.38 27.93 -18.41
CA ARG A 117 9.10 28.63 -19.68
C ARG A 117 8.18 27.82 -20.59
N ALA A 118 8.40 26.49 -20.71
CA ALA A 118 7.53 25.65 -21.52
C ALA A 118 6.09 25.62 -20.97
N THR A 119 5.93 25.56 -19.65
CA THR A 119 4.61 25.59 -19.00
C THR A 119 3.95 26.97 -19.15
N ALA A 120 4.71 28.06 -18.98
CA ALA A 120 4.22 29.41 -19.17
C ALA A 120 3.79 29.66 -20.63
N ASN A 121 4.57 29.19 -21.60
CA ASN A 121 4.25 29.32 -23.03
C ASN A 121 2.99 28.53 -23.42
N ALA A 122 2.82 27.33 -22.86
CA ALA A 122 1.60 26.52 -23.07
C ALA A 122 0.35 27.26 -22.53
N LEU A 123 0.49 27.94 -21.39
CA LEU A 123 -0.59 28.73 -20.79
C LEU A 123 -0.83 30.06 -21.51
N ALA A 124 0.20 30.69 -22.08
CA ALA A 124 0.10 31.96 -22.79
C ALA A 124 -0.79 31.89 -24.03
N ASN A 125 -1.03 30.68 -24.57
CA ASN A 125 -2.00 30.46 -25.64
C ASN A 125 -3.46 30.61 -25.17
N SER A 126 -3.72 30.63 -23.87
CA SER A 126 -5.07 30.65 -23.27
C SER A 126 -5.29 31.82 -22.30
N VAL A 127 -4.21 32.46 -21.82
CA VAL A 127 -4.25 33.50 -20.78
C VAL A 127 -3.15 34.54 -21.07
N ASP A 128 -3.32 35.76 -20.58
CA ASP A 128 -2.31 36.82 -20.68
C ASP A 128 -0.93 36.33 -20.16
N SER A 129 0.14 36.75 -20.85
CA SER A 129 1.52 36.27 -20.60
C SER A 129 2.01 36.50 -19.16
N THR A 130 1.58 37.57 -18.52
CA THR A 130 1.90 37.89 -17.12
C THR A 130 1.19 36.95 -16.16
N ALA A 131 -0.07 36.62 -16.44
CA ALA A 131 -0.85 35.67 -15.67
C ALA A 131 -0.35 34.24 -15.89
N ALA A 132 0.04 33.86 -17.09
CA ALA A 132 0.62 32.58 -17.44
C ALA A 132 1.92 32.30 -16.66
N THR A 133 2.81 33.28 -16.56
CA THR A 133 4.06 33.16 -15.79
C THR A 133 3.80 32.97 -14.29
N LYS A 134 2.83 33.71 -13.73
CA LYS A 134 2.42 33.55 -12.32
C LYS A 134 1.77 32.19 -12.03
N ALA A 135 1.03 31.63 -12.99
CA ALA A 135 0.34 30.36 -12.86
C ALA A 135 1.29 29.15 -13.07
N ALA A 136 2.41 29.33 -13.77
CA ALA A 136 3.34 28.25 -14.08
C ALA A 136 3.98 27.65 -12.82
N LEU A 137 4.36 28.47 -11.83
CA LEU A 137 4.99 28.00 -10.60
C LEU A 137 4.07 27.12 -9.75
N PRO A 138 2.82 27.48 -9.44
CA PRO A 138 1.88 26.60 -8.76
C PRO A 138 1.60 25.28 -9.50
N LEU A 139 1.58 25.29 -10.82
CA LEU A 139 1.40 24.09 -11.61
C LEU A 139 2.61 23.15 -11.50
N LEU A 140 3.81 23.70 -11.51
CA LEU A 140 5.03 22.92 -11.29
C LEU A 140 5.07 22.33 -9.89
N GLN A 141 4.67 23.10 -8.88
CA GLN A 141 4.54 22.60 -7.49
C GLN A 141 3.52 21.46 -7.39
N ARG A 142 2.35 21.58 -8.01
CA ARG A 142 1.35 20.49 -8.05
C ARG A 142 1.86 19.26 -8.76
N ALA A 143 2.62 19.41 -9.84
CA ALA A 143 3.25 18.29 -10.54
C ALA A 143 4.28 17.58 -9.64
N LEU A 144 5.08 18.36 -8.90
CA LEU A 144 6.02 17.85 -7.92
C LEU A 144 5.28 17.06 -6.80
N GLU A 145 4.26 17.65 -6.20
CA GLU A 145 3.48 17.00 -5.14
C GLU A 145 2.84 15.69 -5.62
N LYS A 146 2.30 15.68 -6.84
CA LYS A 146 1.78 14.46 -7.46
C LYS A 146 2.86 13.39 -7.61
N GLN A 147 4.06 13.78 -8.05
CA GLN A 147 5.18 12.85 -8.21
C GLN A 147 5.67 12.32 -6.85
N VAL A 148 5.81 13.19 -5.86
CA VAL A 148 6.15 12.81 -4.47
C VAL A 148 5.15 11.80 -3.94
N ALA A 149 3.86 12.09 -4.03
CA ALA A 149 2.82 11.20 -3.56
C ALA A 149 2.89 9.82 -4.26
N THR A 150 3.06 9.79 -5.59
CA THR A 150 3.17 8.53 -6.33
C THR A 150 4.35 7.70 -5.82
N ILE A 151 5.55 8.27 -5.71
CA ILE A 151 6.74 7.56 -5.22
C ILE A 151 6.51 7.04 -3.81
N SER A 152 5.98 7.86 -2.91
CA SER A 152 5.73 7.47 -1.52
C SER A 152 4.70 6.35 -1.38
N PHE A 153 3.68 6.35 -2.24
CA PHE A 153 2.72 5.23 -2.31
C PHE A 153 3.35 3.95 -2.86
N ASP A 154 4.18 4.04 -3.90
CA ASP A 154 4.89 2.89 -4.46
C ASP A 154 5.82 2.25 -3.42
N GLU A 155 6.56 3.07 -2.67
CA GLU A 155 7.39 2.61 -1.55
C GLU A 155 6.57 1.96 -0.43
N ALA A 156 5.39 2.52 -0.11
CA ALA A 156 4.49 1.93 0.87
C ALA A 156 3.93 0.58 0.40
N PHE A 157 3.55 0.44 -0.87
CA PHE A 157 3.14 -0.84 -1.42
C PHE A 157 4.26 -1.86 -1.41
N PHE A 158 5.49 -1.47 -1.73
CA PHE A 158 6.65 -2.33 -1.64
C PHE A 158 6.94 -2.77 -0.20
N ALA A 159 6.83 -1.86 0.77
CA ALA A 159 6.97 -2.19 2.19
C ALA A 159 5.91 -3.22 2.64
N LEU A 160 4.67 -3.11 2.14
CA LEU A 160 3.62 -4.11 2.38
C LEU A 160 3.98 -5.47 1.78
N VAL A 161 4.55 -5.52 0.57
CA VAL A 161 5.04 -6.79 -0.02
C VAL A 161 6.05 -7.46 0.89
N LEU A 162 7.04 -6.71 1.38
CA LEU A 162 8.05 -7.23 2.30
C LEU A 162 7.44 -7.71 3.61
N LEU A 163 6.51 -6.95 4.18
CA LEU A 163 5.80 -7.33 5.41
C LEU A 163 5.06 -8.66 5.24
N PHE A 164 4.33 -8.84 4.15
CA PHE A 164 3.62 -10.08 3.87
C PHE A 164 4.57 -11.25 3.55
N ALA A 165 5.68 -10.97 2.85
CA ALA A 165 6.72 -11.98 2.57
C ALA A 165 7.36 -12.52 3.86
N VAL A 166 7.50 -11.68 4.90
CA VAL A 166 8.00 -12.09 6.22
C VAL A 166 6.91 -12.72 7.07
N ALA A 167 5.70 -12.17 7.06
CA ALA A 167 4.59 -12.65 7.87
C ALA A 167 4.15 -14.08 7.50
N ALA A 168 4.18 -14.42 6.21
CA ALA A 168 3.77 -15.76 5.74
C ALA A 168 4.61 -16.91 6.36
N PRO A 169 5.96 -16.88 6.28
CA PRO A 169 6.78 -17.93 6.92
C PRO A 169 6.69 -17.88 8.45
N CYS A 170 6.58 -16.69 9.07
CA CYS A 170 6.42 -16.57 10.52
C CYS A 170 5.16 -17.29 11.03
N ILE A 171 4.04 -17.15 10.33
CA ILE A 171 2.78 -17.82 10.68
C ILE A 171 2.95 -19.36 10.57
N ILE A 172 3.63 -19.83 9.53
CA ILE A 172 3.89 -21.27 9.32
C ILE A 172 4.76 -21.83 10.45
N VAL A 173 5.84 -21.14 10.79
CA VAL A 173 6.76 -21.54 11.87
C VAL A 173 6.06 -21.51 13.24
N ALA A 174 5.33 -20.44 13.55
CA ALA A 174 4.56 -20.32 14.79
C ALA A 174 3.57 -21.50 14.95
N LYS A 175 2.89 -21.87 13.87
CA LYS A 175 1.98 -23.01 13.88
C LYS A 175 2.68 -24.34 14.10
N GLN A 176 3.85 -24.56 13.49
CA GLN A 176 4.63 -25.78 13.70
C GLN A 176 5.11 -25.91 15.15
N LEU A 177 5.53 -24.80 15.76
CA LEU A 177 5.97 -24.77 17.15
C LEU A 177 4.81 -25.04 18.12
N LEU A 178 3.67 -24.39 17.94
CA LEU A 178 2.46 -24.60 18.76
C LEU A 178 1.89 -26.01 18.59
N GLY A 179 1.89 -26.55 17.37
CA GLY A 179 1.43 -27.92 17.12
C GLY A 179 2.32 -28.99 17.77
N ARG A 180 3.63 -28.70 17.95
CA ARG A 180 4.54 -29.61 18.68
C ARG A 180 4.31 -29.61 20.20
N GLN A 181 3.87 -28.48 20.76
CA GLN A 181 3.56 -28.36 22.19
C GLN A 181 2.21 -28.97 22.57
N ALA A 182 1.28 -29.12 21.61
CA ALA A 182 -0.03 -29.71 21.81
C ALA A 182 -0.06 -31.25 21.65
N ALA A 183 1.07 -31.88 21.32
CA ALA A 183 1.16 -33.32 21.29
C ALA A 183 1.14 -33.86 22.76
N PRO A 184 0.16 -34.72 23.15
CA PRO A 184 0.11 -35.25 24.49
C PRO A 184 1.39 -36.11 24.76
N GLN A 185 2.05 -35.78 25.87
CA GLN A 185 3.09 -36.66 26.42
C GLN A 185 2.38 -37.93 26.91
N ASN A 186 2.44 -39.00 26.12
CA ASN A 186 2.14 -40.36 26.56
C ASN A 186 3.36 -40.96 27.23
#